data_2d29663226072c0421cf3d40babd2dff
#
_entry.id   2d29663226072c0421cf3d40babd2dff
#
_cell.length_a   1.000
_cell.length_b   1.000
_cell.length_c   1.000
_cell.angle_alpha   90.00
_cell.angle_beta   90.00
_cell.angle_gamma   90.00
#
_symmetry.space_group_name_H-M   'P 1'
#
loop_
_entity.id
_entity.type
_entity.pdbx_description
1 polymer ?
#
loop_
_entity_poly.entity_id
_entity_poly.type
_entity_poly.pdbx_seq_one_letter_code
_entity_poly.pdbx_strand_id
1 'polypeptide(L)'
;MEELATLYRPKVIVAGTSAYSRLIEYERVRKIADSVNAYVLSDMAHISGLVAGGVIPSPFPHSDIVTTTTHKSLRGPRGAMIFFRKGVRRVDKKGKEEMYDLEGPINSSVFPGHQGGPHNHTITALAVALAQAQTKEFKQYQQTVLENAKALAQRLGNSKDEGGLGYNVVSGGTDNHLVLVDLKDKGVDGARVERVLELVGVASNKNTVPGDKSAMKPGGLRIGTPAMTTRGFTPEDFRRVADVVHRAVGITQKLDKDAKAKAEQAGRKAPGSVAAFKEYVGEGEDITDIVELRKEVEDWVGTFSLPWVKSS
;
A
#
# COMPACT_ATOMS: atom_id res chain seq x y z
N MET A 1 -11.15 -16.90 -9.18
CA MET A 1 -11.48 -15.87 -10.21
C MET A 1 -12.08 -16.53 -11.44
N GLU A 2 -11.46 -17.53 -12.04
CA GLU A 2 -11.89 -18.22 -13.28
C GLU A 2 -13.32 -18.77 -13.18
N GLU A 3 -13.63 -19.55 -12.13
CA GLU A 3 -14.99 -20.07 -11.87
C GLU A 3 -16.04 -18.97 -11.81
N LEU A 4 -15.73 -17.86 -11.07
CA LEU A 4 -16.64 -16.73 -10.98
C LEU A 4 -16.80 -15.99 -12.32
N ALA A 5 -15.72 -15.83 -13.08
CA ALA A 5 -15.78 -15.21 -14.39
C ALA A 5 -16.65 -16.05 -15.36
N THR A 6 -16.52 -17.37 -15.33
CA THR A 6 -17.31 -18.29 -16.14
C THR A 6 -18.80 -18.22 -15.77
N LEU A 7 -19.10 -18.13 -14.46
CA LEU A 7 -20.46 -18.06 -13.94
C LEU A 7 -21.15 -16.72 -14.26
N TYR A 8 -20.47 -15.60 -13.92
CA TYR A 8 -21.07 -14.26 -14.01
C TYR A 8 -20.86 -13.56 -15.37
N ARG A 9 -19.94 -14.02 -16.20
CA ARG A 9 -19.59 -13.45 -17.50
C ARG A 9 -19.47 -11.92 -17.48
N PRO A 10 -18.57 -11.37 -16.66
CA PRO A 10 -18.39 -9.93 -16.54
C PRO A 10 -17.96 -9.33 -17.87
N LYS A 11 -18.27 -8.05 -18.08
CA LYS A 11 -17.78 -7.29 -19.25
C LYS A 11 -16.37 -6.74 -19.02
N VAL A 12 -16.01 -6.51 -17.76
CA VAL A 12 -14.70 -6.00 -17.33
C VAL A 12 -14.22 -6.79 -16.13
N ILE A 13 -12.97 -7.23 -16.14
CA ILE A 13 -12.27 -7.77 -15.00
C ILE A 13 -11.24 -6.73 -14.55
N VAL A 14 -11.34 -6.29 -13.28
CA VAL A 14 -10.41 -5.33 -12.70
C VAL A 14 -9.29 -6.08 -11.98
N ALA A 15 -8.05 -5.79 -12.35
CA ALA A 15 -6.84 -6.33 -11.72
C ALA A 15 -6.04 -5.19 -11.07
N GLY A 16 -6.21 -5.00 -9.77
CA GLY A 16 -5.54 -3.95 -9.01
C GLY A 16 -5.79 -4.10 -7.51
N THR A 17 -4.88 -3.60 -6.71
CA THR A 17 -4.93 -3.75 -5.25
C THR A 17 -4.32 -2.55 -4.55
N SER A 18 -4.67 -2.37 -3.26
CA SER A 18 -4.05 -1.34 -2.41
C SER A 18 -3.35 -1.89 -1.17
N ALA A 19 -3.63 -3.14 -0.78
CA ALA A 19 -3.08 -3.77 0.42
C ALA A 19 -2.58 -5.20 0.17
N TYR A 20 -2.39 -5.58 -1.07
CA TYR A 20 -1.87 -6.89 -1.44
C TYR A 20 -0.36 -6.81 -1.71
N SER A 21 0.41 -7.57 -0.94
CA SER A 21 1.87 -7.50 -0.97
C SER A 21 2.53 -8.43 -2.01
N ARG A 22 1.76 -9.18 -2.79
CA ARG A 22 2.28 -10.04 -3.86
C ARG A 22 2.02 -9.45 -5.25
N LEU A 23 2.59 -10.06 -6.27
CA LEU A 23 2.38 -9.70 -7.66
C LEU A 23 1.06 -10.27 -8.19
N ILE A 24 0.44 -9.55 -9.12
CA ILE A 24 -0.73 -10.04 -9.87
C ILE A 24 -0.24 -10.79 -11.10
N GLU A 25 -0.78 -11.99 -11.34
CA GLU A 25 -0.51 -12.79 -12.52
C GLU A 25 -1.32 -12.28 -13.73
N TYR A 26 -0.91 -11.15 -14.30
CA TYR A 26 -1.67 -10.46 -15.38
C TYR A 26 -1.93 -11.35 -16.59
N GLU A 27 -0.98 -12.20 -16.96
CA GLU A 27 -1.18 -13.16 -18.07
C GLU A 27 -2.34 -14.12 -17.79
N ARG A 28 -2.43 -14.63 -16.54
CA ARG A 28 -3.52 -15.50 -16.13
C ARG A 28 -4.86 -14.76 -16.11
N VAL A 29 -4.87 -13.52 -15.64
CA VAL A 29 -6.06 -12.66 -15.68
C VAL A 29 -6.51 -12.45 -17.14
N ARG A 30 -5.57 -12.22 -18.08
CA ARG A 30 -5.87 -12.09 -19.51
C ARG A 30 -6.53 -13.35 -20.07
N LYS A 31 -5.96 -14.52 -19.80
CA LYS A 31 -6.54 -15.81 -20.27
C LYS A 31 -7.97 -16.03 -19.76
N ILE A 32 -8.22 -15.69 -18.50
CA ILE A 32 -9.56 -15.77 -17.90
C ILE A 32 -10.51 -14.78 -18.60
N ALA A 33 -10.09 -13.54 -18.80
CA ALA A 33 -10.90 -12.53 -19.46
C ALA A 33 -11.25 -12.92 -20.91
N ASP A 34 -10.29 -13.48 -21.65
CA ASP A 34 -10.52 -13.94 -23.04
C ASP A 34 -11.55 -15.07 -23.08
N SER A 35 -11.54 -16.00 -22.14
CA SER A 35 -12.49 -17.11 -22.08
C SER A 35 -13.96 -16.67 -21.97
N VAL A 36 -14.20 -15.50 -21.40
CA VAL A 36 -15.55 -14.92 -21.20
C VAL A 36 -15.78 -13.65 -22.03
N ASN A 37 -14.84 -13.30 -22.92
CA ASN A 37 -14.87 -12.10 -23.75
C ASN A 37 -14.96 -10.80 -22.94
N ALA A 38 -14.28 -10.73 -21.80
CA ALA A 38 -14.20 -9.53 -20.97
C ALA A 38 -13.00 -8.64 -21.34
N TYR A 39 -13.09 -7.36 -21.00
CA TYR A 39 -11.93 -6.48 -20.97
C TYR A 39 -11.15 -6.67 -19.66
N VAL A 40 -9.83 -6.47 -19.70
CA VAL A 40 -8.98 -6.37 -18.52
C VAL A 40 -8.66 -4.90 -18.28
N LEU A 41 -9.06 -4.39 -17.12
CA LEU A 41 -8.65 -3.10 -16.60
C LEU A 41 -7.67 -3.34 -15.46
N SER A 42 -6.40 -2.98 -15.65
CA SER A 42 -5.40 -3.06 -14.58
C SER A 42 -5.19 -1.71 -13.93
N ASP A 43 -5.46 -1.63 -12.62
CA ASP A 43 -5.14 -0.47 -11.82
C ASP A 43 -3.79 -0.68 -11.10
N MET A 44 -2.76 0.01 -11.62
CA MET A 44 -1.41 -0.08 -11.07
C MET A 44 -1.06 1.09 -10.13
N ALA A 45 -2.05 1.80 -9.62
CA ALA A 45 -1.85 3.02 -8.83
C ALA A 45 -0.82 2.85 -7.71
N HIS A 46 -0.88 1.77 -6.94
CA HIS A 46 0.06 1.50 -5.86
C HIS A 46 1.47 1.12 -6.32
N ILE A 47 1.58 0.45 -7.46
CA ILE A 47 2.83 -0.14 -7.95
C ILE A 47 3.41 0.58 -9.17
N SER A 48 2.81 1.70 -9.59
CA SER A 48 3.16 2.42 -10.82
C SER A 48 4.64 2.81 -10.91
N GLY A 49 5.25 3.22 -9.82
CA GLY A 49 6.68 3.53 -9.79
C GLY A 49 7.55 2.30 -9.98
N LEU A 50 7.18 1.15 -9.39
CA LEU A 50 7.89 -0.12 -9.56
C LEU A 50 7.79 -0.62 -11.01
N VAL A 51 6.60 -0.47 -11.63
CA VAL A 51 6.38 -0.81 -13.04
C VAL A 51 7.19 0.12 -13.95
N ALA A 52 7.15 1.43 -13.71
CA ALA A 52 7.91 2.42 -14.48
C ALA A 52 9.43 2.20 -14.37
N GLY A 53 9.92 1.83 -13.18
CA GLY A 53 11.32 1.46 -12.96
C GLY A 53 11.71 0.10 -13.58
N GLY A 54 10.76 -0.66 -14.09
CA GLY A 54 11.01 -1.99 -14.68
C GLY A 54 11.52 -3.03 -13.68
N VAL A 55 11.16 -2.90 -12.39
CA VAL A 55 11.63 -3.81 -11.31
C VAL A 55 10.59 -4.87 -10.93
N ILE A 56 9.37 -4.76 -11.45
CA ILE A 56 8.31 -5.77 -11.35
C ILE A 56 7.60 -5.94 -12.71
N PRO A 57 6.85 -7.04 -12.92
CA PRO A 57 6.10 -7.27 -14.15
C PRO A 57 5.11 -6.16 -14.48
N SER A 58 5.03 -5.82 -15.76
CA SER A 58 4.15 -4.78 -16.30
C SER A 58 2.76 -5.33 -16.63
N PRO A 59 1.66 -4.61 -16.29
CA PRO A 59 0.31 -4.98 -16.71
C PRO A 59 0.04 -4.70 -18.20
N PHE A 60 0.79 -3.82 -18.83
CA PHE A 60 0.51 -3.33 -20.19
C PHE A 60 0.39 -4.42 -21.26
N PRO A 61 1.22 -5.48 -21.32
CA PRO A 61 1.07 -6.53 -22.32
C PRO A 61 -0.26 -7.29 -22.24
N HIS A 62 -0.88 -7.33 -21.07
CA HIS A 62 -2.03 -8.19 -20.77
C HIS A 62 -3.35 -7.44 -20.54
N SER A 63 -3.34 -6.10 -20.61
CA SER A 63 -4.51 -5.28 -20.27
C SER A 63 -5.05 -4.52 -21.48
N ASP A 64 -6.36 -4.32 -21.53
CA ASP A 64 -7.03 -3.46 -22.51
C ASP A 64 -7.00 -1.99 -22.04
N ILE A 65 -7.11 -1.80 -20.72
CA ILE A 65 -7.06 -0.50 -20.06
C ILE A 65 -6.10 -0.61 -18.89
N VAL A 66 -5.24 0.39 -18.71
CA VAL A 66 -4.38 0.53 -17.53
C VAL A 66 -4.65 1.89 -16.90
N THR A 67 -4.96 1.89 -15.60
CA THR A 67 -5.13 3.13 -14.83
C THR A 67 -4.03 3.26 -13.78
N THR A 68 -3.69 4.48 -13.44
CA THR A 68 -2.79 4.79 -12.34
C THR A 68 -3.04 6.17 -11.77
N THR A 69 -2.82 6.32 -10.47
CA THR A 69 -2.54 7.62 -9.86
C THR A 69 -1.09 8.01 -10.12
N THR A 70 -0.81 9.31 -10.11
CA THR A 70 0.53 9.84 -10.39
C THR A 70 1.33 10.21 -9.15
N HIS A 71 0.68 10.29 -7.99
CA HIS A 71 1.21 10.82 -6.71
C HIS A 71 1.61 9.77 -5.67
N LYS A 72 1.63 8.48 -6.03
CA LYS A 72 2.09 7.39 -5.14
C LYS A 72 3.56 7.04 -5.45
N SER A 73 3.88 5.79 -5.67
CA SER A 73 5.26 5.34 -5.95
C SER A 73 5.88 5.93 -7.22
N LEU A 74 5.07 6.49 -8.12
CA LEU A 74 5.55 7.23 -9.30
C LEU A 74 6.15 8.61 -8.94
N ARG A 75 5.86 9.14 -7.73
CA ARG A 75 6.42 10.38 -7.17
C ARG A 75 6.05 11.66 -7.93
N GLY A 76 4.94 11.65 -8.64
CA GLY A 76 4.43 12.81 -9.38
C GLY A 76 3.42 13.66 -8.58
N PRO A 77 2.88 14.70 -9.19
CA PRO A 77 1.82 15.52 -8.62
C PRO A 77 0.53 14.70 -8.51
N ARG A 78 -0.43 15.21 -7.70
CA ARG A 78 -1.75 14.55 -7.57
C ARG A 78 -2.52 14.61 -8.88
N GLY A 79 -2.79 13.45 -9.43
CA GLY A 79 -3.51 13.26 -10.68
C GLY A 79 -3.63 11.79 -11.03
N ALA A 80 -4.08 11.51 -12.25
CA ALA A 80 -4.24 10.16 -12.78
C ALA A 80 -3.95 10.10 -14.28
N MET A 81 -3.66 8.89 -14.78
CA MET A 81 -3.55 8.59 -16.21
C MET A 81 -4.40 7.37 -16.53
N ILE A 82 -5.00 7.38 -17.71
CA ILE A 82 -5.74 6.26 -18.27
C ILE A 82 -5.11 5.92 -19.62
N PHE A 83 -4.59 4.71 -19.73
CA PHE A 83 -4.08 4.14 -20.97
C PHE A 83 -5.09 3.14 -21.52
N PHE A 84 -5.30 3.10 -22.82
CA PHE A 84 -6.20 2.14 -23.46
C PHE A 84 -5.66 1.68 -24.80
N ARG A 85 -6.03 0.47 -25.22
CA ARG A 85 -5.62 -0.10 -26.49
C ARG A 85 -6.42 0.49 -27.64
N LYS A 86 -5.76 0.57 -28.80
CA LYS A 86 -6.34 0.88 -30.11
C LYS A 86 -6.02 -0.25 -31.10
N GLY A 87 -6.67 -0.26 -32.24
CA GLY A 87 -6.46 -1.24 -33.31
C GLY A 87 -7.35 -2.47 -33.14
N VAL A 88 -6.90 -3.60 -33.66
CA VAL A 88 -7.66 -4.85 -33.65
C VAL A 88 -7.68 -5.46 -32.24
N ARG A 89 -8.87 -5.70 -31.72
CA ARG A 89 -9.09 -6.38 -30.45
C ARG A 89 -9.02 -7.89 -30.60
N ARG A 90 -9.69 -8.40 -31.63
CA ARG A 90 -9.74 -9.83 -31.95
C ARG A 90 -10.18 -10.06 -33.39
N VAL A 91 -9.91 -11.25 -33.87
CA VAL A 91 -10.42 -11.73 -35.15
C VAL A 91 -11.40 -12.86 -34.88
N ASP A 92 -12.59 -12.78 -35.44
CA ASP A 92 -13.60 -13.83 -35.28
C ASP A 92 -13.26 -15.10 -36.11
N LYS A 93 -14.04 -16.16 -35.95
CA LYS A 93 -13.83 -17.43 -36.68
C LYS A 93 -13.99 -17.32 -38.19
N LYS A 94 -14.57 -16.22 -38.70
CA LYS A 94 -14.77 -15.92 -40.12
C LYS A 94 -13.70 -14.98 -40.68
N GLY A 95 -12.69 -14.62 -39.87
CA GLY A 95 -11.62 -13.70 -40.24
C GLY A 95 -12.01 -12.21 -40.15
N LYS A 96 -13.17 -11.89 -39.57
CA LYS A 96 -13.59 -10.49 -39.41
C LYS A 96 -12.91 -9.89 -38.17
N GLU A 97 -12.29 -8.73 -38.37
CA GLU A 97 -11.69 -7.96 -37.31
C GLU A 97 -12.72 -7.20 -36.49
N GLU A 98 -12.59 -7.28 -35.15
CA GLU A 98 -13.29 -6.43 -34.20
C GLU A 98 -12.29 -5.43 -33.63
N MET A 99 -12.55 -4.14 -33.85
CA MET A 99 -11.68 -3.06 -33.38
C MET A 99 -11.96 -2.70 -31.92
N TYR A 100 -10.96 -2.18 -31.22
CA TYR A 100 -11.20 -1.50 -29.95
C TYR A 100 -12.00 -0.23 -30.17
N ASP A 101 -13.05 -0.05 -29.37
CA ASP A 101 -13.84 1.18 -29.28
C ASP A 101 -13.83 1.71 -27.84
N LEU A 102 -12.64 2.09 -27.35
CA LEU A 102 -12.42 2.56 -25.98
C LEU A 102 -12.19 4.07 -25.93
N GLU A 103 -11.64 4.68 -26.97
CA GLU A 103 -11.22 6.08 -26.96
C GLU A 103 -12.38 7.06 -26.73
N GLY A 104 -13.44 6.92 -27.53
CA GLY A 104 -14.62 7.79 -27.44
C GLY A 104 -15.30 7.73 -26.05
N PRO A 105 -15.69 6.53 -25.59
CA PRO A 105 -16.31 6.35 -24.28
C PRO A 105 -15.45 6.82 -23.10
N ILE A 106 -14.15 6.52 -23.11
CA ILE A 106 -13.24 6.94 -22.04
C ILE A 106 -13.09 8.47 -22.02
N ASN A 107 -12.81 9.09 -23.16
CA ASN A 107 -12.66 10.54 -23.26
C ASN A 107 -13.94 11.27 -22.86
N SER A 108 -15.10 10.82 -23.33
CA SER A 108 -16.39 11.41 -22.96
C SER A 108 -16.72 11.24 -21.48
N SER A 109 -16.33 10.11 -20.89
CA SER A 109 -16.49 9.87 -19.46
C SER A 109 -15.62 10.82 -18.64
N VAL A 110 -14.38 11.06 -19.06
CA VAL A 110 -13.48 12.02 -18.39
C VAL A 110 -14.00 13.43 -18.58
N PHE A 111 -14.20 13.88 -19.82
CA PHE A 111 -14.71 15.21 -20.12
C PHE A 111 -15.78 15.16 -21.22
N PRO A 112 -16.98 15.69 -20.99
CA PRO A 112 -17.38 16.46 -19.79
C PRO A 112 -17.99 15.62 -18.66
N GLY A 113 -17.90 14.26 -18.71
CA GLY A 113 -18.64 13.39 -17.81
C GLY A 113 -18.30 13.55 -16.31
N HIS A 114 -17.02 13.68 -15.97
CA HIS A 114 -16.57 13.72 -14.57
C HIS A 114 -15.65 14.91 -14.26
N GLN A 115 -14.95 15.46 -15.24
CA GLN A 115 -13.94 16.51 -15.08
C GLN A 115 -14.35 17.77 -15.86
N GLY A 116 -13.70 18.90 -15.54
CA GLY A 116 -13.77 20.17 -16.25
C GLY A 116 -12.46 20.52 -16.93
N GLY A 117 -12.09 21.81 -16.91
CA GLY A 117 -10.83 22.28 -17.50
C GLY A 117 -9.60 21.62 -16.88
N PRO A 118 -8.59 21.27 -17.68
CA PRO A 118 -7.38 20.61 -17.17
C PRO A 118 -6.52 21.59 -16.35
N HIS A 119 -5.83 21.06 -15.34
CA HIS A 119 -4.86 21.81 -14.54
C HIS A 119 -3.46 21.69 -15.17
N ASN A 120 -3.09 22.65 -16.02
CA ASN A 120 -1.84 22.57 -16.79
C ASN A 120 -0.59 22.55 -15.93
N HIS A 121 -0.58 23.20 -14.76
CA HIS A 121 0.54 23.10 -13.80
C HIS A 121 0.75 21.68 -13.31
N THR A 122 -0.34 20.94 -13.04
CA THR A 122 -0.26 19.51 -12.69
C THR A 122 0.28 18.65 -13.84
N ILE A 123 -0.17 18.93 -15.08
CA ILE A 123 0.28 18.20 -16.27
C ILE A 123 1.77 18.46 -16.51
N THR A 124 2.23 19.71 -16.36
CA THR A 124 3.65 20.07 -16.49
C THR A 124 4.51 19.35 -15.42
N ALA A 125 4.07 19.39 -14.17
CA ALA A 125 4.75 18.69 -13.09
C ALA A 125 4.79 17.15 -13.31
N LEU A 126 3.72 16.59 -13.88
CA LEU A 126 3.67 15.18 -14.26
C LEU A 126 4.69 14.86 -15.36
N ALA A 127 4.84 15.70 -16.37
CA ALA A 127 5.84 15.49 -17.42
C ALA A 127 7.27 15.42 -16.84
N VAL A 128 7.59 16.27 -15.87
CA VAL A 128 8.88 16.22 -15.15
C VAL A 128 9.02 14.91 -14.38
N ALA A 129 8.00 14.49 -13.64
CA ALA A 129 8.03 13.23 -12.88
C ALA A 129 8.20 12.00 -13.79
N LEU A 130 7.54 11.98 -14.96
CA LEU A 130 7.69 10.91 -15.95
C LEU A 130 9.08 10.89 -16.58
N ALA A 131 9.69 12.06 -16.83
CA ALA A 131 11.08 12.14 -17.28
C ALA A 131 12.04 11.58 -16.22
N GLN A 132 11.84 11.92 -14.95
CA GLN A 132 12.62 11.36 -13.84
C GLN A 132 12.44 9.84 -13.70
N ALA A 133 11.23 9.32 -13.92
CA ALA A 133 10.94 7.89 -13.83
C ALA A 133 11.67 7.04 -14.88
N GLN A 134 12.25 7.65 -15.93
CA GLN A 134 13.03 6.98 -16.96
C GLN A 134 14.53 6.90 -16.62
N THR A 135 14.98 7.54 -15.55
CA THR A 135 16.38 7.59 -15.17
C THR A 135 16.87 6.30 -14.51
N LYS A 136 18.18 6.07 -14.54
CA LYS A 136 18.81 4.94 -13.85
C LYS A 136 18.68 5.07 -12.33
N GLU A 137 18.75 6.28 -11.83
CA GLU A 137 18.60 6.62 -10.40
C GLU A 137 17.22 6.24 -9.90
N PHE A 138 16.16 6.51 -10.68
CA PHE A 138 14.81 6.10 -10.32
C PHE A 138 14.64 4.58 -10.29
N LYS A 139 15.24 3.87 -11.26
CA LYS A 139 15.25 2.41 -11.27
C LYS A 139 15.97 1.85 -10.03
N GLN A 140 17.14 2.39 -9.70
CA GLN A 140 17.88 1.98 -8.50
C GLN A 140 17.09 2.26 -7.23
N TYR A 141 16.46 3.42 -7.13
CA TYR A 141 15.56 3.74 -6.02
C TYR A 141 14.44 2.71 -5.86
N GLN A 142 13.76 2.33 -6.95
CA GLN A 142 12.68 1.33 -6.89
C GLN A 142 13.22 -0.06 -6.50
N GLN A 143 14.42 -0.41 -6.90
CA GLN A 143 15.08 -1.64 -6.46
C GLN A 143 15.31 -1.62 -4.95
N THR A 144 15.86 -0.53 -4.42
CA THR A 144 16.06 -0.35 -2.96
C THR A 144 14.74 -0.39 -2.20
N VAL A 145 13.65 0.14 -2.78
CA VAL A 145 12.30 0.03 -2.17
C VAL A 145 11.90 -1.43 -1.96
N LEU A 146 12.15 -2.30 -2.95
CA LEU A 146 11.86 -3.74 -2.84
C LEU A 146 12.74 -4.44 -1.80
N GLU A 147 14.04 -4.13 -1.79
CA GLU A 147 15.00 -4.69 -0.83
C GLU A 147 14.61 -4.32 0.62
N ASN A 148 14.25 -3.07 0.83
CA ASN A 148 13.78 -2.54 2.10
C ASN A 148 12.48 -3.22 2.55
N ALA A 149 11.52 -3.39 1.64
CA ALA A 149 10.26 -4.08 1.96
C ALA A 149 10.50 -5.55 2.34
N LYS A 150 11.41 -6.22 1.63
CA LYS A 150 11.78 -7.60 1.92
C LYS A 150 12.45 -7.73 3.29
N ALA A 151 13.38 -6.82 3.63
CA ALA A 151 14.04 -6.80 4.93
C ALA A 151 13.04 -6.58 6.08
N LEU A 152 12.11 -5.63 5.91
CA LEU A 152 11.03 -5.37 6.86
C LEU A 152 10.15 -6.62 7.05
N ALA A 153 9.71 -7.25 5.95
CA ALA A 153 8.87 -8.43 6.00
C ALA A 153 9.55 -9.62 6.67
N GLN A 154 10.83 -9.85 6.38
CA GLN A 154 11.63 -10.91 7.00
C GLN A 154 11.83 -10.68 8.49
N ARG A 155 12.19 -9.46 8.91
CA ARG A 155 12.36 -9.14 10.33
C ARG A 155 11.07 -9.29 11.11
N LEU A 156 9.93 -8.89 10.56
CA LEU A 156 8.63 -9.08 11.19
C LEU A 156 8.21 -10.56 11.21
N GLY A 157 8.34 -11.26 10.08
CA GLY A 157 7.68 -12.56 9.86
C GLY A 157 8.47 -13.78 10.26
N ASN A 158 9.79 -13.75 10.14
CA ASN A 158 10.62 -14.91 10.47
C ASN A 158 10.45 -15.32 11.94
N SER A 159 10.71 -16.58 12.24
CA SER A 159 10.75 -17.09 13.60
C SER A 159 11.86 -16.44 14.42
N LYS A 160 11.77 -16.53 15.75
CA LYS A 160 12.80 -15.98 16.63
C LYS A 160 14.17 -16.64 16.40
N ASP A 161 14.16 -17.96 16.12
CA ASP A 161 15.38 -18.72 15.83
C ASP A 161 16.05 -18.29 14.52
N GLU A 162 15.28 -17.72 13.59
CA GLU A 162 15.76 -17.15 12.34
C GLU A 162 16.02 -15.62 12.44
N GLY A 163 16.05 -15.07 13.64
CA GLY A 163 16.26 -13.65 13.90
C GLY A 163 15.06 -12.77 13.56
N GLY A 164 13.85 -13.32 13.48
CA GLY A 164 12.60 -12.58 13.27
C GLY A 164 11.83 -12.30 14.56
N LEU A 165 10.66 -11.67 14.41
CA LEU A 165 9.77 -11.27 15.51
C LEU A 165 8.50 -12.15 15.60
N GLY A 166 8.32 -13.09 14.66
CA GLY A 166 7.24 -14.06 14.67
C GLY A 166 5.84 -13.47 14.50
N TYR A 167 5.71 -12.44 13.63
CA TYR A 167 4.40 -11.94 13.22
C TYR A 167 3.85 -12.74 12.04
N ASN A 168 2.54 -12.84 11.95
CA ASN A 168 1.89 -13.34 10.75
C ASN A 168 1.92 -12.25 9.66
N VAL A 169 2.88 -12.33 8.73
CA VAL A 169 2.92 -11.49 7.53
C VAL A 169 1.95 -12.07 6.52
N VAL A 170 0.90 -11.33 6.19
CA VAL A 170 -0.15 -11.78 5.26
C VAL A 170 0.46 -12.13 3.91
N SER A 171 0.05 -13.24 3.33
CA SER A 171 0.63 -13.85 2.12
C SER A 171 2.07 -14.38 2.26
N GLY A 172 2.60 -14.46 3.48
CA GLY A 172 3.93 -15.02 3.77
C GLY A 172 5.11 -14.16 3.34
N GLY A 173 4.91 -12.84 3.09
CA GLY A 173 5.98 -11.93 2.70
C GLY A 173 5.56 -10.84 1.72
N THR A 174 6.51 -10.27 0.97
CA THR A 174 6.24 -9.23 -0.01
C THR A 174 7.10 -9.35 -1.26
N ASP A 175 6.50 -9.01 -2.41
CA ASP A 175 7.14 -8.86 -3.71
C ASP A 175 7.07 -7.40 -4.22
N ASN A 176 6.55 -6.48 -3.39
CA ASN A 176 6.41 -5.06 -3.74
C ASN A 176 6.83 -4.14 -2.59
N HIS A 177 6.31 -2.93 -2.54
CA HIS A 177 6.72 -1.84 -1.63
C HIS A 177 6.04 -1.84 -0.27
N LEU A 178 5.13 -2.78 0.01
CA LEU A 178 4.36 -2.79 1.25
C LEU A 178 4.38 -4.15 1.93
N VAL A 179 4.14 -4.13 3.24
CA VAL A 179 3.97 -5.30 4.08
C VAL A 179 2.64 -5.17 4.81
N LEU A 180 1.86 -6.24 4.83
CA LEU A 180 0.61 -6.34 5.59
C LEU A 180 0.83 -7.34 6.73
N VAL A 181 0.64 -6.87 7.97
CA VAL A 181 0.88 -7.65 9.19
C VAL A 181 -0.45 -7.94 9.87
N ASP A 182 -0.74 -9.19 10.17
CA ASP A 182 -1.87 -9.59 11.01
C ASP A 182 -1.46 -9.52 12.49
N LEU A 183 -2.23 -8.76 13.28
CA LEU A 183 -1.98 -8.52 14.69
C LEU A 183 -2.89 -9.35 15.61
N LYS A 184 -3.80 -10.15 15.06
CA LYS A 184 -4.79 -10.89 15.86
C LYS A 184 -4.15 -11.82 16.88
N ASP A 185 -3.08 -12.51 16.49
CA ASP A 185 -2.32 -13.41 17.38
C ASP A 185 -1.59 -12.66 18.51
N LYS A 186 -1.45 -11.34 18.39
CA LYS A 186 -0.90 -10.48 19.43
C LYS A 186 -1.96 -9.91 20.37
N GLY A 187 -3.26 -10.20 20.12
CA GLY A 187 -4.37 -9.78 20.96
C GLY A 187 -4.67 -8.28 20.88
N VAL A 188 -4.21 -7.59 19.84
CA VAL A 188 -4.49 -6.17 19.58
C VAL A 188 -5.00 -5.98 18.16
N ASP A 189 -5.66 -4.86 17.89
CA ASP A 189 -6.10 -4.49 16.54
C ASP A 189 -5.25 -3.38 15.92
N GLY A 190 -5.37 -3.25 14.60
CA GLY A 190 -4.64 -2.25 13.84
C GLY A 190 -4.93 -0.81 14.24
N ALA A 191 -6.15 -0.50 14.71
CA ALA A 191 -6.53 0.86 15.06
C ALA A 191 -5.84 1.37 16.34
N ARG A 192 -5.59 0.48 17.31
CA ARG A 192 -4.86 0.78 18.53
C ARG A 192 -3.37 0.92 18.25
N VAL A 193 -2.81 -0.03 17.49
CA VAL A 193 -1.38 0.00 17.13
C VAL A 193 -1.07 1.22 16.24
N GLU A 194 -1.93 1.55 15.27
CA GLU A 194 -1.83 2.77 14.45
C GLU A 194 -1.72 4.02 15.35
N ARG A 195 -2.58 4.14 16.39
CA ARG A 195 -2.56 5.29 17.29
C ARG A 195 -1.24 5.40 18.07
N VAL A 196 -0.74 4.29 18.61
CA VAL A 196 0.55 4.30 19.33
C VAL A 196 1.71 4.63 18.40
N LEU A 197 1.72 4.05 17.18
CA LEU A 197 2.73 4.36 16.17
C LEU A 197 2.69 5.85 15.76
N GLU A 198 1.49 6.43 15.56
CA GLU A 198 1.33 7.85 15.28
C GLU A 198 1.96 8.72 16.41
N LEU A 199 1.72 8.37 17.67
CA LEU A 199 2.25 9.09 18.83
C LEU A 199 3.77 9.00 18.96
N VAL A 200 4.39 7.97 18.43
CA VAL A 200 5.85 7.83 18.39
C VAL A 200 6.47 8.27 17.06
N GLY A 201 5.70 8.97 16.21
CA GLY A 201 6.21 9.56 14.96
C GLY A 201 6.32 8.56 13.80
N VAL A 202 5.66 7.41 13.86
CA VAL A 202 5.67 6.38 12.79
C VAL A 202 4.35 6.36 12.04
N ALA A 203 4.36 6.77 10.78
CA ALA A 203 3.19 6.72 9.90
C ALA A 203 2.93 5.29 9.41
N SER A 204 1.75 4.78 9.70
CA SER A 204 1.27 3.48 9.25
C SER A 204 -0.23 3.54 8.98
N ASN A 205 -0.81 2.46 8.48
CA ASN A 205 -2.26 2.39 8.29
C ASN A 205 -2.81 1.11 8.90
N LYS A 206 -3.86 1.23 9.75
CA LYS A 206 -4.70 0.08 10.05
C LYS A 206 -5.29 -0.47 8.77
N ASN A 207 -5.37 -1.79 8.65
CA ASN A 207 -5.89 -2.45 7.46
C ASN A 207 -6.58 -3.76 7.83
N THR A 208 -7.64 -4.10 7.12
CA THR A 208 -8.25 -5.42 7.27
C THR A 208 -7.30 -6.52 6.79
N VAL A 209 -7.39 -7.67 7.43
CA VAL A 209 -6.65 -8.89 7.09
C VAL A 209 -7.62 -10.05 6.88
N PRO A 210 -7.21 -11.14 6.22
CA PRO A 210 -8.08 -12.29 6.03
C PRO A 210 -8.71 -12.77 7.34
N GLY A 211 -10.03 -13.01 7.31
CA GLY A 211 -10.80 -13.42 8.48
C GLY A 211 -11.33 -12.30 9.37
N ASP A 212 -11.07 -11.04 9.05
CA ASP A 212 -11.72 -9.93 9.74
C ASP A 212 -13.23 -9.89 9.44
N LYS A 213 -14.02 -9.73 10.50
CA LYS A 213 -15.49 -9.68 10.41
C LYS A 213 -16.03 -8.28 10.10
N SER A 214 -15.23 -7.24 10.33
CA SER A 214 -15.65 -5.84 10.18
C SER A 214 -14.47 -4.95 9.78
N ALA A 215 -14.70 -4.11 8.78
CA ALA A 215 -13.76 -3.05 8.39
C ALA A 215 -13.57 -1.96 9.46
N MET A 216 -14.49 -1.87 10.43
CA MET A 216 -14.41 -0.91 11.54
C MET A 216 -13.44 -1.33 12.65
N LYS A 217 -13.05 -2.62 12.68
CA LYS A 217 -12.06 -3.17 13.61
C LYS A 217 -11.04 -3.99 12.83
N PRO A 218 -10.18 -3.32 12.05
CA PRO A 218 -9.20 -4.00 11.23
C PRO A 218 -8.13 -4.68 12.11
N GLY A 219 -7.90 -5.97 11.88
CA GLY A 219 -6.96 -6.79 12.64
C GLY A 219 -5.50 -6.62 12.24
N GLY A 220 -5.20 -5.78 11.26
CA GLY A 220 -3.86 -5.66 10.71
C GLY A 220 -3.33 -4.25 10.56
N LEU A 221 -2.06 -4.20 10.20
CA LEU A 221 -1.29 -2.99 9.95
C LEU A 221 -0.61 -3.08 8.58
N ARG A 222 -0.75 -2.03 7.76
CA ARG A 222 -0.04 -1.88 6.49
C ARG A 222 1.10 -0.88 6.64
N ILE A 223 2.30 -1.30 6.23
CA ILE A 223 3.51 -0.49 6.28
C ILE A 223 4.12 -0.46 4.88
N GLY A 224 4.57 0.71 4.42
CA GLY A 224 5.22 0.89 3.13
C GLY A 224 6.62 1.45 3.27
N THR A 225 7.48 1.18 2.27
CA THR A 225 8.90 1.55 2.33
C THR A 225 9.30 2.76 1.47
N PRO A 226 8.52 3.25 0.46
CA PRO A 226 8.97 4.27 -0.46
C PRO A 226 9.41 5.58 0.18
N ALA A 227 8.64 6.10 1.15
CA ALA A 227 8.90 7.41 1.75
C ALA A 227 10.25 7.46 2.46
N MET A 228 10.55 6.46 3.29
CA MET A 228 11.81 6.41 4.04
C MET A 228 12.99 5.97 3.17
N THR A 229 12.75 5.16 2.12
CA THR A 229 13.78 4.90 1.10
C THR A 229 14.20 6.21 0.40
N THR A 230 13.26 7.14 0.15
CA THR A 230 13.57 8.49 -0.36
C THR A 230 14.49 9.27 0.59
N ARG A 231 14.40 9.04 1.89
CA ARG A 231 15.27 9.65 2.89
C ARG A 231 16.61 8.91 3.10
N GLY A 232 16.86 7.85 2.33
CA GLY A 232 18.12 7.10 2.39
C GLY A 232 18.11 5.89 3.32
N PHE A 233 16.94 5.44 3.79
CA PHE A 233 16.85 4.22 4.60
C PHE A 233 17.31 3.00 3.82
N THR A 234 18.10 2.17 4.47
CA THR A 234 18.66 0.91 4.00
C THR A 234 17.83 -0.29 4.50
N PRO A 235 18.10 -1.52 4.02
CA PRO A 235 17.51 -2.73 4.60
C PRO A 235 17.72 -2.88 6.11
N GLU A 236 18.87 -2.42 6.64
CA GLU A 236 19.14 -2.45 8.08
C GLU A 236 18.25 -1.48 8.86
N ASP A 237 18.04 -0.28 8.31
CA ASP A 237 17.12 0.69 8.91
C ASP A 237 15.68 0.14 8.95
N PHE A 238 15.27 -0.62 7.92
CA PHE A 238 13.94 -1.24 7.92
C PHE A 238 13.82 -2.44 8.87
N ARG A 239 14.91 -3.12 9.23
CA ARG A 239 14.92 -4.06 10.36
C ARG A 239 14.68 -3.31 11.67
N ARG A 240 15.33 -2.17 11.87
CA ARG A 240 15.08 -1.30 13.03
C ARG A 240 13.65 -0.76 13.06
N VAL A 241 13.06 -0.40 11.91
CA VAL A 241 11.61 -0.06 11.82
C VAL A 241 10.76 -1.20 12.34
N ALA A 242 11.06 -2.46 11.97
CA ALA A 242 10.33 -3.61 12.49
C ALA A 242 10.44 -3.72 14.03
N ASP A 243 11.60 -3.44 14.60
CA ASP A 243 11.81 -3.44 16.07
C ASP A 243 11.01 -2.33 16.75
N VAL A 244 10.95 -1.13 16.16
CA VAL A 244 10.10 -0.02 16.65
C VAL A 244 8.63 -0.42 16.61
N VAL A 245 8.17 -1.02 15.52
CA VAL A 245 6.78 -1.53 15.39
C VAL A 245 6.50 -2.59 16.47
N HIS A 246 7.44 -3.48 16.72
CA HIS A 246 7.30 -4.51 17.76
C HIS A 246 7.16 -3.91 19.16
N ARG A 247 7.98 -2.93 19.50
CA ARG A 247 7.88 -2.20 20.77
C ARG A 247 6.54 -1.47 20.88
N ALA A 248 6.09 -0.80 19.83
CA ALA A 248 4.78 -0.13 19.81
C ALA A 248 3.62 -1.11 20.02
N VAL A 249 3.70 -2.32 19.47
CA VAL A 249 2.71 -3.39 19.75
C VAL A 249 2.73 -3.77 21.22
N GLY A 250 3.91 -3.95 21.83
CA GLY A 250 4.02 -4.25 23.27
C GLY A 250 3.45 -3.14 24.16
N ILE A 251 3.74 -1.88 23.83
CA ILE A 251 3.14 -0.71 24.50
C ILE A 251 1.61 -0.74 24.36
N THR A 252 1.11 -0.99 23.14
CA THR A 252 -0.32 -1.07 22.89
C THR A 252 -0.99 -2.16 23.74
N GLN A 253 -0.39 -3.33 23.86
CA GLN A 253 -0.91 -4.43 24.67
C GLN A 253 -1.05 -4.05 26.16
N LYS A 254 -0.07 -3.34 26.70
CA LYS A 254 -0.08 -2.83 28.08
C LYS A 254 -1.19 -1.79 28.26
N LEU A 255 -1.19 -0.76 27.41
CA LEU A 255 -2.14 0.34 27.48
C LEU A 255 -3.61 -0.10 27.21
N ASP A 256 -3.85 -1.12 26.40
CA ASP A 256 -5.19 -1.64 26.17
C ASP A 256 -5.79 -2.29 27.41
N LYS A 257 -4.96 -3.00 28.19
CA LYS A 257 -5.37 -3.57 29.49
C LYS A 257 -5.71 -2.48 30.48
N ASP A 258 -4.87 -1.47 30.60
CA ASP A 258 -5.04 -0.36 31.55
C ASP A 258 -6.27 0.50 31.17
N ALA A 259 -6.41 0.82 29.88
CA ALA A 259 -7.56 1.55 29.36
C ALA A 259 -8.89 0.83 29.62
N LYS A 260 -8.90 -0.49 29.43
CA LYS A 260 -10.08 -1.32 29.68
C LYS A 260 -10.44 -1.32 31.17
N ALA A 261 -9.47 -1.54 32.06
CA ALA A 261 -9.69 -1.54 33.50
C ALA A 261 -10.24 -0.19 33.99
N LYS A 262 -9.66 0.93 33.52
CA LYS A 262 -10.11 2.28 33.87
C LYS A 262 -11.54 2.56 33.35
N ALA A 263 -11.86 2.12 32.15
CA ALA A 263 -13.18 2.28 31.57
C ALA A 263 -14.25 1.43 32.29
N GLU A 264 -13.90 0.21 32.73
CA GLU A 264 -14.77 -0.65 33.56
C GLU A 264 -15.05 0.01 34.92
N GLN A 265 -14.02 0.52 35.59
CA GLN A 265 -14.17 1.27 36.86
C GLN A 265 -15.07 2.51 36.71
N ALA A 266 -15.01 3.17 35.54
CA ALA A 266 -15.85 4.32 35.23
C ALA A 266 -17.30 3.92 34.77
N GLY A 267 -17.67 2.64 34.79
CA GLY A 267 -18.99 2.14 34.42
C GLY A 267 -19.33 2.32 32.94
N ARG A 268 -18.35 2.35 32.03
CA ARG A 268 -18.63 2.50 30.59
C ARG A 268 -19.31 1.27 30.00
N LYS A 269 -20.29 1.49 29.11
CA LYS A 269 -21.01 0.40 28.41
C LYS A 269 -20.09 -0.46 27.49
N ALA A 270 -18.99 0.11 27.00
CA ALA A 270 -18.05 -0.56 26.08
C ALA A 270 -16.59 -0.27 26.49
N PRO A 271 -16.11 -0.83 27.61
CA PRO A 271 -14.79 -0.53 28.17
C PRO A 271 -13.64 -0.94 27.21
N GLY A 272 -13.80 -2.01 26.44
CA GLY A 272 -12.83 -2.46 25.45
C GLY A 272 -12.96 -1.82 24.06
N SER A 273 -13.61 -0.66 23.92
CA SER A 273 -13.74 0.03 22.63
C SER A 273 -12.47 0.79 22.26
N VAL A 274 -12.23 0.95 20.93
CA VAL A 274 -11.14 1.79 20.42
C VAL A 274 -11.27 3.25 20.89
N ALA A 275 -12.49 3.74 21.07
CA ALA A 275 -12.74 5.09 21.59
C ALA A 275 -12.25 5.23 23.03
N ALA A 276 -12.53 4.26 23.91
CA ALA A 276 -12.05 4.24 25.28
C ALA A 276 -10.52 4.16 25.36
N PHE A 277 -9.90 3.37 24.49
CA PHE A 277 -8.45 3.29 24.35
C PHE A 277 -7.85 4.64 23.95
N LYS A 278 -8.36 5.27 22.87
CA LYS A 278 -7.86 6.56 22.39
C LYS A 278 -7.99 7.66 23.44
N GLU A 279 -9.11 7.69 24.18
CA GLU A 279 -9.31 8.64 25.26
C GLU A 279 -8.33 8.42 26.41
N TYR A 280 -8.07 7.15 26.76
CA TYR A 280 -7.09 6.80 27.80
C TYR A 280 -5.67 7.24 27.44
N VAL A 281 -5.26 6.97 26.21
CA VAL A 281 -3.90 7.27 25.72
C VAL A 281 -3.71 8.77 25.46
N GLY A 282 -4.77 9.49 25.03
CA GLY A 282 -4.71 10.92 24.69
C GLY A 282 -3.62 11.23 23.66
N GLU A 283 -2.80 12.24 23.97
CA GLU A 283 -1.62 12.62 23.16
C GLU A 283 -0.32 11.91 23.62
N GLY A 284 -0.42 11.02 24.61
CA GLY A 284 0.69 10.17 25.07
C GLY A 284 1.81 10.89 25.82
N GLU A 285 1.62 12.15 26.22
CA GLU A 285 2.65 12.97 26.87
C GLU A 285 2.96 12.50 28.29
N ASP A 286 1.95 11.95 28.98
CA ASP A 286 2.08 11.42 30.35
C ASP A 286 2.44 9.92 30.37
N ILE A 287 2.70 9.31 29.23
CA ILE A 287 3.00 7.88 29.10
C ILE A 287 4.49 7.70 28.78
N THR A 288 5.28 7.36 29.80
CA THR A 288 6.73 7.23 29.71
C THR A 288 7.18 6.37 28.53
N ASP A 289 6.59 5.18 28.35
CA ASP A 289 6.94 4.26 27.24
C ASP A 289 6.77 4.91 25.86
N ILE A 290 5.75 5.77 25.67
CA ILE A 290 5.51 6.51 24.42
C ILE A 290 6.54 7.63 24.23
N VAL A 291 6.78 8.42 25.30
CA VAL A 291 7.72 9.55 25.27
C VAL A 291 9.13 9.07 24.94
N GLU A 292 9.58 7.99 25.60
CA GLU A 292 10.90 7.40 25.38
C GLU A 292 11.06 6.86 23.96
N LEU A 293 10.07 6.10 23.45
CA LEU A 293 10.12 5.56 22.11
C LEU A 293 10.03 6.66 21.04
N ARG A 294 9.20 7.70 21.26
CA ARG A 294 9.12 8.89 20.40
C ARG A 294 10.48 9.56 20.27
N LYS A 295 11.12 9.84 21.41
CA LYS A 295 12.43 10.47 21.43
C LYS A 295 13.49 9.66 20.69
N GLU A 296 13.51 8.35 20.90
CA GLU A 296 14.45 7.46 20.18
C GLU A 296 14.23 7.50 18.66
N VAL A 297 12.97 7.49 18.23
CA VAL A 297 12.61 7.58 16.81
C VAL A 297 13.00 8.94 16.23
N GLU A 298 12.70 10.03 16.91
CA GLU A 298 13.04 11.39 16.49
C GLU A 298 14.55 11.58 16.38
N ASP A 299 15.32 11.19 17.40
CA ASP A 299 16.78 11.27 17.42
C ASP A 299 17.40 10.46 16.27
N TRP A 300 16.89 9.24 16.03
CA TRP A 300 17.38 8.40 14.94
C TRP A 300 17.00 8.97 13.56
N VAL A 301 15.72 9.27 13.34
CA VAL A 301 15.24 9.75 12.04
C VAL A 301 15.78 11.15 11.72
N GLY A 302 16.09 11.94 12.73
CA GLY A 302 16.74 13.25 12.62
C GLY A 302 18.15 13.18 11.99
N THR A 303 18.82 12.02 12.03
CA THR A 303 20.14 11.84 11.38
C THR A 303 20.05 11.74 9.84
N PHE A 304 18.86 11.51 9.28
CA PHE A 304 18.64 11.41 7.84
C PHE A 304 18.23 12.77 7.26
N SER A 305 18.81 13.13 6.12
CA SER A 305 18.49 14.38 5.43
C SER A 305 17.04 14.38 4.92
N LEU A 306 16.46 15.57 4.82
CA LEU A 306 15.19 15.77 4.11
C LEU A 306 15.48 16.02 2.62
N PRO A 307 14.75 15.38 1.70
CA PRO A 307 15.06 15.46 0.25
C PRO A 307 15.04 16.88 -0.35
N TRP A 308 14.36 17.82 0.32
CA TRP A 308 14.24 19.23 -0.12
C TRP A 308 15.16 20.19 0.66
N VAL A 309 15.91 19.68 1.63
CA VAL A 309 16.91 20.48 2.36
C VAL A 309 18.26 20.17 1.73
N LYS A 310 18.90 21.17 1.11
CA LYS A 310 20.29 21.01 0.66
C LYS A 310 21.15 20.85 1.91
N SER A 311 21.91 19.76 1.98
CA SER A 311 23.00 19.66 2.92
C SER A 311 23.97 20.82 2.63
N SER A 312 24.11 21.71 3.60
CA SER A 312 25.09 22.81 3.60
C SER A 312 26.51 22.27 3.51
#